data_39de73ff0189d0d2c618ca747e2fe9e1
#
_entry.id   39de73ff0189d0d2c618ca747e2fe9e1
#
_cell.length_a   1.000
_cell.length_b   1.000
_cell.length_c   1.000
_cell.angle_alpha   90.00
_cell.angle_beta   90.00
_cell.angle_gamma   90.00
#
_symmetry.space_group_name_H-M   'P 1'
#
loop_
_entity.id
_entity.type
_entity.pdbx_description
1 polymer ?
#
loop_
_entity_poly.entity_id
_entity_poly.type
_entity_poly.pdbx_seq_one_letter_code
_entity_poly.pdbx_strand_id
1 'polypeptide(L)'
;MENWMKRMKSKLVCFAEHEIFRVKGKKFLLTMVAFVLTVAALAQRDTIGVSKFTAIYRYECKTTDADGQPVTDPMYIAVQTSSGVTKSFPYEEYDRQKKGGSRIADSYLAAQMHMGTIFTNYPEGRITTQEMLYPYRYMTDEPLEKQNWTLTDGQDSISGYACQSATTKYHGLTWNVYYTEEVPATIGPWKLGGLPGLITKATDANGIHTFTLYGFHQEDTPIIYTKYVTWIVPDGQGKFTTQRVDYQEMKASDFLAYKKKVLGNSRYVKNPTYYAPDPMTAFGYVEKSYNPTGNQVSSVAGVVIVSNPHQYQPLELK
;
A
#
# COMPACT_ATOMS: atom_id res chain seq x y z
N MET A 1 70.79 5.47 37.26
CA MET A 1 69.44 5.99 37.60
C MET A 1 68.66 6.47 36.35
N GLU A 2 69.29 7.10 35.40
CA GLU A 2 68.64 7.62 34.20
C GLU A 2 67.99 6.57 33.26
N ASN A 3 68.62 5.44 33.10
CA ASN A 3 68.12 4.37 32.23
C ASN A 3 66.92 3.61 32.81
N TRP A 4 66.75 3.62 34.11
CA TRP A 4 65.58 3.00 34.76
C TRP A 4 64.35 3.90 34.65
N MET A 5 64.50 5.22 34.78
CA MET A 5 63.43 6.19 34.57
C MET A 5 62.93 6.26 33.10
N LYS A 6 63.82 6.13 32.12
CA LYS A 6 63.40 6.06 30.68
C LYS A 6 62.60 4.80 30.38
N ARG A 7 62.97 3.66 30.94
CA ARG A 7 62.20 2.40 30.79
C ARG A 7 60.85 2.43 31.49
N MET A 8 60.70 3.11 32.62
CA MET A 8 59.42 3.29 33.31
C MET A 8 58.49 4.25 32.52
N LYS A 9 59.00 5.36 32.02
CA LYS A 9 58.20 6.30 31.17
C LYS A 9 57.70 5.62 29.91
N SER A 10 58.51 4.82 29.19
CA SER A 10 58.07 4.12 27.99
C SER A 10 56.98 3.07 28.25
N LYS A 11 57.05 2.35 29.40
CA LYS A 11 56.00 1.40 29.78
C LYS A 11 54.69 2.07 30.19
N LEU A 12 54.75 3.21 30.89
CA LEU A 12 53.56 3.98 31.29
C LEU A 12 52.85 4.61 30.09
N VAL A 13 53.60 5.12 29.11
CA VAL A 13 53.01 5.66 27.88
C VAL A 13 52.32 4.55 27.03
N CYS A 14 52.96 3.38 26.88
CA CYS A 14 52.40 2.26 26.18
C CYS A 14 51.14 1.69 26.88
N PHE A 15 51.10 1.70 28.20
CA PHE A 15 49.92 1.27 28.97
C PHE A 15 48.79 2.28 28.86
N ALA A 16 49.06 3.59 28.86
CA ALA A 16 48.05 4.64 28.70
C ALA A 16 47.46 4.65 27.28
N GLU A 17 48.28 4.45 26.25
CA GLU A 17 47.78 4.34 24.87
C GLU A 17 46.92 3.07 24.66
N HIS A 18 47.28 1.94 25.27
CA HIS A 18 46.51 0.71 25.15
C HIS A 18 45.15 0.81 25.89
N GLU A 19 45.10 1.46 27.05
CA GLU A 19 43.84 1.71 27.77
C GLU A 19 42.96 2.74 27.04
N ILE A 20 43.51 3.81 26.47
CA ILE A 20 42.79 4.80 25.67
C ILE A 20 42.20 4.17 24.42
N PHE A 21 42.95 3.30 23.75
CA PHE A 21 42.46 2.60 22.55
C PHE A 21 41.35 1.60 22.92
N ARG A 22 41.48 0.90 24.01
CA ARG A 22 40.49 -0.05 24.54
C ARG A 22 39.19 0.65 24.95
N VAL A 23 39.27 1.83 25.60
CA VAL A 23 38.11 2.64 25.99
C VAL A 23 37.44 3.27 24.79
N LYS A 24 38.20 3.79 23.82
CA LYS A 24 37.65 4.34 22.54
C LYS A 24 37.00 3.24 21.72
N GLY A 25 37.62 2.05 21.62
CA GLY A 25 37.04 0.91 20.88
C GLY A 25 35.74 0.39 21.52
N LYS A 26 35.69 0.31 22.88
CA LYS A 26 34.46 -0.07 23.58
C LYS A 26 33.34 0.97 23.40
N LYS A 27 33.66 2.26 23.47
CA LYS A 27 32.67 3.33 23.21
C LYS A 27 32.17 3.31 21.77
N PHE A 28 33.07 3.09 20.81
CA PHE A 28 32.70 2.97 19.40
C PHE A 28 31.85 1.73 19.13
N LEU A 29 32.18 0.58 19.74
CA LEU A 29 31.38 -0.62 19.62
C LEU A 29 30.00 -0.45 20.27
N LEU A 30 29.92 0.20 21.45
CA LEU A 30 28.64 0.48 22.11
C LEU A 30 27.76 1.43 21.30
N THR A 31 28.33 2.47 20.67
CA THR A 31 27.59 3.36 19.79
C THR A 31 27.13 2.67 18.51
N MET A 32 27.95 1.80 17.93
CA MET A 32 27.54 1.01 16.77
C MET A 32 26.41 0.02 17.11
N VAL A 33 26.53 -0.68 18.23
CA VAL A 33 25.48 -1.60 18.71
C VAL A 33 24.19 -0.85 19.03
N ALA A 34 24.28 0.33 19.69
CA ALA A 34 23.12 1.18 19.96
C ALA A 34 22.48 1.69 18.67
N PHE A 35 23.27 2.07 17.66
CA PHE A 35 22.77 2.49 16.35
C PHE A 35 22.08 1.35 15.60
N VAL A 36 22.67 0.15 15.57
CA VAL A 36 22.07 -1.04 14.96
C VAL A 36 20.77 -1.42 15.68
N LEU A 37 20.73 -1.36 17.03
CA LEU A 37 19.52 -1.65 17.81
C LEU A 37 18.43 -0.59 17.58
N THR A 38 18.78 0.68 17.41
CA THR A 38 17.80 1.74 17.11
C THR A 38 17.24 1.59 15.69
N VAL A 39 18.08 1.27 14.69
CA VAL A 39 17.62 1.01 13.31
C VAL A 39 16.74 -0.25 13.26
N ALA A 40 17.14 -1.32 13.95
CA ALA A 40 16.33 -2.54 14.04
C ALA A 40 14.99 -2.29 14.77
N ALA A 41 14.97 -1.48 15.85
CA ALA A 41 13.76 -1.13 16.57
C ALA A 41 12.83 -0.23 15.74
N LEU A 42 13.35 0.65 14.89
CA LEU A 42 12.56 1.46 13.96
C LEU A 42 11.97 0.60 12.83
N ALA A 43 12.75 -0.32 12.26
CA ALA A 43 12.29 -1.26 11.25
C ALA A 43 11.22 -2.23 11.80
N GLN A 44 11.31 -2.60 13.06
CA GLN A 44 10.38 -3.54 13.71
C GLN A 44 9.03 -2.89 14.06
N ARG A 45 8.95 -1.57 14.20
CA ARG A 45 7.71 -0.88 14.58
C ARG A 45 6.62 -0.90 13.52
N ASP A 46 6.99 -1.00 12.25
CA ASP A 46 6.06 -0.95 11.13
C ASP A 46 5.70 -2.34 10.58
N THR A 47 6.41 -3.40 11.02
CA THR A 47 6.12 -4.78 10.61
C THR A 47 5.09 -5.41 11.54
N ILE A 48 3.89 -5.69 11.03
CA ILE A 48 2.77 -6.28 11.78
C ILE A 48 2.61 -7.79 11.54
N GLY A 49 3.41 -8.36 10.67
CA GLY A 49 3.45 -9.79 10.38
C GLY A 49 4.38 -10.11 9.23
N VAL A 50 4.57 -11.41 8.96
CA VAL A 50 5.30 -11.90 7.79
C VAL A 50 4.38 -12.83 7.03
N SER A 51 4.03 -12.45 5.80
CA SER A 51 3.26 -13.30 4.90
C SER A 51 4.15 -14.38 4.30
N LYS A 52 3.64 -15.60 4.19
CA LYS A 52 4.32 -16.73 3.54
C LYS A 52 4.07 -16.79 2.04
N PHE A 53 3.12 -16.02 1.56
CA PHE A 53 2.80 -15.90 0.15
C PHE A 53 2.20 -14.53 -0.17
N THR A 54 2.19 -14.20 -1.46
CA THR A 54 1.48 -13.04 -1.99
C THR A 54 0.61 -13.49 -3.16
N ALA A 55 -0.70 -13.31 -3.04
CA ALA A 55 -1.63 -13.50 -4.15
C ALA A 55 -1.76 -12.20 -4.94
N ILE A 56 -1.64 -12.28 -6.25
CA ILE A 56 -1.80 -11.15 -7.16
C ILE A 56 -3.12 -11.29 -7.90
N TYR A 57 -3.92 -10.24 -7.88
CA TYR A 57 -5.19 -10.19 -8.60
C TYR A 57 -5.13 -9.14 -9.69
N ARG A 58 -5.67 -9.48 -10.85
CA ARG A 58 -6.06 -8.52 -11.85
C ARG A 58 -7.48 -8.05 -11.49
N TYR A 59 -7.60 -6.76 -11.24
CA TYR A 59 -8.89 -6.11 -11.07
C TYR A 59 -9.27 -5.39 -12.35
N GLU A 60 -10.55 -5.46 -12.72
CA GLU A 60 -11.14 -4.79 -13.87
C GLU A 60 -12.39 -4.04 -13.41
N CYS A 61 -12.48 -2.77 -13.81
CA CYS A 61 -13.66 -1.94 -13.60
C CYS A 61 -14.24 -1.55 -14.97
N LYS A 62 -15.48 -1.93 -15.24
CA LYS A 62 -16.22 -1.46 -16.43
C LYS A 62 -16.82 -0.10 -16.14
N THR A 63 -16.54 0.87 -16.98
CA THR A 63 -16.99 2.24 -16.83
C THR A 63 -17.17 2.92 -18.18
N THR A 64 -17.35 4.22 -18.22
CA THR A 64 -17.39 5.03 -19.42
C THR A 64 -16.33 6.13 -19.36
N ASP A 65 -15.78 6.49 -20.51
CA ASP A 65 -14.90 7.64 -20.66
C ASP A 65 -15.68 8.98 -20.69
N ALA A 66 -14.96 10.07 -20.91
CA ALA A 66 -15.54 11.42 -20.96
C ALA A 66 -16.55 11.61 -22.11
N ASP A 67 -16.44 10.82 -23.17
CA ASP A 67 -17.33 10.85 -24.34
C ASP A 67 -18.48 9.84 -24.21
N GLY A 68 -18.56 9.14 -23.05
CA GLY A 68 -19.59 8.15 -22.76
C GLY A 68 -19.34 6.79 -23.41
N GLN A 69 -18.15 6.54 -23.96
CA GLN A 69 -17.81 5.25 -24.55
C GLN A 69 -17.45 4.23 -23.47
N PRO A 70 -17.90 2.96 -23.61
CA PRO A 70 -17.53 1.91 -22.67
C PRO A 70 -16.01 1.67 -22.64
N VAL A 71 -15.44 1.65 -21.46
CA VAL A 71 -14.03 1.30 -21.23
C VAL A 71 -13.91 0.32 -20.06
N THR A 72 -12.82 -0.44 -20.04
CA THR A 72 -12.47 -1.31 -18.92
C THR A 72 -11.12 -0.90 -18.39
N ASP A 73 -11.09 -0.51 -17.12
CA ASP A 73 -9.88 -0.09 -16.44
C ASP A 73 -9.25 -1.26 -15.69
N PRO A 74 -8.12 -1.82 -16.16
CA PRO A 74 -7.39 -2.85 -15.44
C PRO A 74 -6.42 -2.24 -14.43
N MET A 75 -6.30 -2.88 -13.28
CA MET A 75 -5.21 -2.66 -12.33
C MET A 75 -4.84 -3.96 -11.62
N TYR A 76 -3.69 -3.97 -10.95
CA TYR A 76 -3.25 -5.13 -10.20
C TYR A 76 -3.15 -4.80 -8.73
N ILE A 77 -3.55 -5.75 -7.90
CA ILE A 77 -3.41 -5.68 -6.44
C ILE A 77 -2.69 -6.91 -5.92
N ALA A 78 -1.95 -6.71 -4.85
CA ALA A 78 -1.31 -7.75 -4.08
C ALA A 78 -2.09 -7.97 -2.77
N VAL A 79 -2.21 -9.23 -2.36
CA VAL A 79 -2.84 -9.62 -1.10
C VAL A 79 -1.89 -10.51 -0.31
N GLN A 80 -1.61 -10.12 0.91
CA GLN A 80 -0.73 -10.80 1.86
C GLN A 80 -1.51 -11.12 3.14
N THR A 81 -1.17 -12.22 3.82
CA THR A 81 -1.77 -12.55 5.10
C THR A 81 -0.77 -13.12 6.09
N SER A 82 -0.94 -12.79 7.36
CA SER A 82 -0.17 -13.33 8.46
C SER A 82 -0.97 -13.22 9.75
N SER A 83 -1.02 -14.31 10.53
CA SER A 83 -1.63 -14.33 11.88
C SER A 83 -3.04 -13.71 11.94
N GLY A 84 -3.86 -13.97 10.91
CA GLY A 84 -5.23 -13.45 10.84
C GLY A 84 -5.36 -12.03 10.33
N VAL A 85 -4.26 -11.33 10.06
CA VAL A 85 -4.25 -10.01 9.42
C VAL A 85 -4.08 -10.19 7.91
N THR A 86 -4.86 -9.46 7.10
CA THR A 86 -4.70 -9.42 5.64
C THR A 86 -4.40 -8.00 5.18
N LYS A 87 -3.42 -7.84 4.29
CA LYS A 87 -3.13 -6.57 3.59
C LYS A 87 -3.45 -6.73 2.11
N SER A 88 -4.39 -5.92 1.60
CA SER A 88 -4.68 -5.77 0.17
C SER A 88 -4.21 -4.40 -0.29
N PHE A 89 -3.38 -4.33 -1.34
CA PHE A 89 -2.71 -3.08 -1.72
C PHE A 89 -2.30 -3.09 -3.20
N PRO A 90 -2.01 -1.92 -3.81
CA PRO A 90 -1.55 -1.84 -5.19
C PRO A 90 -0.30 -2.69 -5.44
N TYR A 91 -0.30 -3.46 -6.53
CA TYR A 91 0.81 -4.36 -6.91
C TYR A 91 2.13 -3.62 -7.08
N GLU A 92 2.10 -2.39 -7.55
CA GLU A 92 3.30 -1.56 -7.73
C GLU A 92 4.06 -1.32 -6.42
N GLU A 93 3.35 -1.29 -5.29
CA GLU A 93 4.01 -1.21 -3.98
C GLU A 93 4.77 -2.50 -3.67
N TYR A 94 4.18 -3.68 -3.96
CA TYR A 94 4.82 -4.97 -3.81
C TYR A 94 6.07 -5.10 -4.70
N ASP A 95 5.93 -4.76 -5.98
CA ASP A 95 7.03 -4.81 -6.94
C ASP A 95 8.20 -3.89 -6.54
N ARG A 96 7.88 -2.69 -6.05
CA ARG A 96 8.85 -1.73 -5.54
C ARG A 96 9.56 -2.23 -4.27
N GLN A 97 8.85 -2.87 -3.36
CA GLN A 97 9.46 -3.46 -2.16
C GLN A 97 10.48 -4.53 -2.53
N LYS A 98 10.23 -5.30 -3.59
CA LYS A 98 11.13 -6.36 -4.07
C LYS A 98 12.32 -5.84 -4.87
N LYS A 99 12.08 -4.97 -5.82
CA LYS A 99 13.11 -4.49 -6.76
C LYS A 99 13.93 -3.34 -6.22
N GLY A 100 13.46 -2.68 -5.18
CA GLY A 100 13.96 -1.38 -4.74
C GLY A 100 13.61 -0.29 -5.77
N GLY A 101 13.34 0.91 -5.34
CA GLY A 101 13.05 2.01 -6.24
C GLY A 101 12.29 3.12 -5.52
N SER A 102 12.50 4.34 -5.97
CA SER A 102 11.86 5.53 -5.40
C SER A 102 10.76 6.10 -6.30
N ARG A 103 10.69 5.67 -7.57
CA ARG A 103 9.70 6.19 -8.52
C ARG A 103 8.31 5.62 -8.21
N ILE A 104 7.35 6.51 -8.00
CA ILE A 104 5.95 6.19 -7.87
C ILE A 104 5.36 6.18 -9.28
N ALA A 105 4.81 5.03 -9.70
CA ALA A 105 4.13 4.91 -10.98
C ALA A 105 2.73 5.55 -10.90
N ASP A 106 2.23 6.05 -12.01
CA ASP A 106 0.89 6.65 -12.07
C ASP A 106 -0.22 5.62 -11.80
N SER A 107 0.01 4.37 -12.23
CA SER A 107 -0.84 3.23 -11.88
C SER A 107 -1.01 3.05 -10.38
N TYR A 108 0.06 3.29 -9.60
CA TYR A 108 0.00 3.29 -8.14
C TYR A 108 -0.94 4.39 -7.60
N LEU A 109 -0.82 5.62 -8.12
CA LEU A 109 -1.66 6.73 -7.69
C LEU A 109 -3.14 6.44 -8.00
N ALA A 110 -3.43 5.90 -9.18
CA ALA A 110 -4.78 5.51 -9.56
C ALA A 110 -5.36 4.43 -8.64
N ALA A 111 -4.60 3.38 -8.39
CA ALA A 111 -5.03 2.30 -7.50
C ALA A 111 -5.24 2.80 -6.06
N GLN A 112 -4.40 3.73 -5.58
CA GLN A 112 -4.57 4.38 -4.28
C GLN A 112 -5.82 5.27 -4.20
N MET A 113 -6.21 5.93 -5.29
CA MET A 113 -7.43 6.74 -5.35
C MET A 113 -8.69 5.88 -5.48
N HIS A 114 -8.60 4.73 -6.14
CA HIS A 114 -9.74 3.86 -6.39
C HIS A 114 -10.01 2.90 -5.23
N MET A 115 -8.98 2.25 -4.71
CA MET A 115 -9.07 1.14 -3.76
C MET A 115 -8.25 1.33 -2.49
N GLY A 116 -7.08 1.99 -2.59
CA GLY A 116 -6.18 2.21 -1.47
C GLY A 116 -5.42 0.97 -1.02
N THR A 117 -4.90 1.05 0.19
CA THR A 117 -4.30 -0.07 0.94
C THR A 117 -5.20 -0.42 2.11
N ILE A 118 -5.60 -1.67 2.20
CA ILE A 118 -6.58 -2.18 3.16
C ILE A 118 -5.90 -3.17 4.09
N PHE A 119 -6.07 -2.97 5.38
CA PHE A 119 -5.65 -3.89 6.43
C PHE A 119 -6.90 -4.48 7.09
N THR A 120 -7.21 -5.73 6.78
CA THR A 120 -8.34 -6.45 7.38
C THR A 120 -7.88 -7.11 8.67
N ASN A 121 -8.67 -6.94 9.75
CA ASN A 121 -8.37 -7.38 11.11
C ASN A 121 -7.11 -6.71 11.72
N TYR A 122 -6.86 -5.46 11.36
CA TYR A 122 -5.82 -4.67 11.98
C TYR A 122 -6.25 -3.19 12.11
N PRO A 123 -6.37 -2.67 13.35
CA PRO A 123 -6.32 -3.40 14.63
C PRO A 123 -7.32 -4.55 14.69
N GLU A 124 -7.15 -5.49 15.63
CA GLU A 124 -8.03 -6.66 15.77
C GLU A 124 -9.52 -6.25 15.80
N GLY A 125 -10.33 -6.96 15.01
CA GLY A 125 -11.76 -6.66 14.85
C GLY A 125 -12.08 -5.44 13.99
N ARG A 126 -11.08 -4.87 13.31
CA ARG A 126 -11.26 -3.66 12.48
C ARG A 126 -10.73 -3.86 11.05
N ILE A 127 -11.23 -3.02 10.15
CA ILE A 127 -10.64 -2.82 8.82
C ILE A 127 -10.11 -1.39 8.79
N THR A 128 -8.81 -1.23 8.58
CA THR A 128 -8.19 0.07 8.34
C THR A 128 -7.92 0.23 6.84
N THR A 129 -8.41 1.30 6.25
CA THR A 129 -8.18 1.61 4.83
C THR A 129 -7.40 2.91 4.72
N GLN A 130 -6.32 2.87 3.93
CA GLN A 130 -5.46 4.01 3.62
C GLN A 130 -5.61 4.35 2.15
N GLU A 131 -6.24 5.48 1.86
CA GLU A 131 -6.56 5.91 0.51
C GLU A 131 -5.98 7.30 0.21
N MET A 132 -5.93 7.62 -1.06
CA MET A 132 -5.56 8.93 -1.52
C MET A 132 -6.70 9.55 -2.34
N LEU A 133 -7.12 10.74 -1.96
CA LEU A 133 -7.79 11.67 -2.87
C LEU A 133 -6.79 12.80 -3.11
N TYR A 134 -6.04 12.64 -4.19
CA TYR A 134 -4.87 13.45 -4.47
C TYR A 134 -5.12 14.95 -4.23
N PRO A 135 -4.24 15.66 -3.54
CA PRO A 135 -2.95 15.21 -3.00
C PRO A 135 -3.03 14.68 -1.56
N TYR A 136 -4.22 14.67 -0.97
CA TYR A 136 -4.41 14.33 0.42
C TYR A 136 -4.52 12.83 0.62
N ARG A 137 -4.06 12.39 1.79
CA ARG A 137 -4.10 10.99 2.21
C ARG A 137 -5.03 10.84 3.38
N TYR A 138 -5.90 9.86 3.31
CA TYR A 138 -6.92 9.59 4.31
C TYR A 138 -6.75 8.19 4.86
N MET A 139 -7.04 8.06 6.14
CA MET A 139 -7.12 6.78 6.82
C MET A 139 -8.50 6.66 7.45
N THR A 140 -9.19 5.59 7.13
CA THR A 140 -10.49 5.27 7.69
C THR A 140 -10.39 3.97 8.48
N ASP A 141 -11.29 3.82 9.43
CA ASP A 141 -11.38 2.67 10.31
C ASP A 141 -12.83 2.27 10.50
N GLU A 142 -13.15 1.00 10.23
CA GLU A 142 -14.50 0.45 10.34
C GLU A 142 -14.51 -0.92 11.03
N PRO A 143 -15.62 -1.36 11.63
CA PRO A 143 -15.73 -2.70 12.20
C PRO A 143 -15.50 -3.79 11.13
N LEU A 144 -14.79 -4.84 11.50
CA LEU A 144 -14.69 -6.04 10.67
C LEU A 144 -15.99 -6.84 10.77
N GLU A 145 -16.86 -6.66 9.80
CA GLU A 145 -18.11 -7.41 9.73
C GLU A 145 -17.89 -8.80 9.11
N LYS A 146 -18.55 -9.81 9.69
CA LYS A 146 -18.53 -11.16 9.13
C LYS A 146 -19.31 -11.19 7.82
N GLN A 147 -18.68 -11.70 6.77
CA GLN A 147 -19.33 -11.94 5.49
C GLN A 147 -20.18 -13.23 5.55
N ASN A 148 -21.48 -13.12 5.24
CA ASN A 148 -22.40 -14.25 5.24
C ASN A 148 -22.44 -14.86 3.84
N TRP A 149 -21.66 -15.92 3.64
CA TRP A 149 -21.58 -16.64 2.38
C TRP A 149 -22.69 -17.66 2.22
N THR A 150 -23.28 -17.70 1.03
CA THR A 150 -24.17 -18.76 0.57
C THR A 150 -23.43 -19.53 -0.52
N LEU A 151 -23.18 -20.82 -0.28
CA LEU A 151 -22.58 -21.69 -1.29
C LEU A 151 -23.57 -21.92 -2.42
N THR A 152 -23.07 -22.04 -3.64
CA THR A 152 -23.86 -22.28 -4.85
C THR A 152 -23.26 -23.47 -5.63
N ASP A 153 -24.02 -24.03 -6.56
CA ASP A 153 -23.62 -25.27 -7.28
C ASP A 153 -22.60 -25.03 -8.41
N GLY A 154 -22.15 -23.78 -8.59
CA GLY A 154 -21.21 -23.44 -9.66
C GLY A 154 -19.82 -24.01 -9.38
N GLN A 155 -19.23 -24.63 -10.40
CA GLN A 155 -17.86 -25.11 -10.43
C GLN A 155 -17.15 -24.53 -11.64
N ASP A 156 -15.87 -24.21 -11.51
CA ASP A 156 -15.03 -23.67 -12.59
C ASP A 156 -13.57 -24.02 -12.32
N SER A 157 -12.73 -23.87 -13.33
CA SER A 157 -11.28 -23.95 -13.20
C SER A 157 -10.68 -22.55 -13.45
N ILE A 158 -10.18 -21.92 -12.40
CA ILE A 158 -9.66 -20.55 -12.46
C ILE A 158 -8.19 -20.54 -12.06
N SER A 159 -7.35 -20.01 -12.93
CA SER A 159 -5.88 -19.95 -12.73
C SER A 159 -5.27 -21.32 -12.39
N GLY A 160 -5.84 -22.41 -12.92
CA GLY A 160 -5.39 -23.78 -12.72
C GLY A 160 -5.93 -24.46 -11.45
N TYR A 161 -6.75 -23.80 -10.65
CA TYR A 161 -7.36 -24.35 -9.45
C TYR A 161 -8.80 -24.81 -9.70
N ALA A 162 -9.19 -25.96 -9.14
CA ALA A 162 -10.59 -26.35 -9.07
C ALA A 162 -11.31 -25.46 -8.04
N CYS A 163 -12.40 -24.83 -8.47
CA CYS A 163 -13.10 -23.83 -7.69
C CYS A 163 -14.57 -24.17 -7.49
N GLN A 164 -15.08 -23.83 -6.32
CA GLN A 164 -16.49 -23.81 -5.95
C GLN A 164 -17.00 -22.38 -5.91
N SER A 165 -18.31 -22.19 -6.10
CA SER A 165 -18.89 -20.86 -6.10
C SER A 165 -19.65 -20.53 -4.81
N ALA A 166 -19.68 -19.24 -4.47
CA ALA A 166 -20.44 -18.70 -3.36
C ALA A 166 -20.90 -17.27 -3.67
N THR A 167 -21.90 -16.79 -2.94
CA THR A 167 -22.39 -15.42 -3.06
C THR A 167 -22.57 -14.78 -1.69
N THR A 168 -22.39 -13.46 -1.62
CA THR A 168 -22.64 -12.65 -0.42
C THR A 168 -23.08 -11.24 -0.79
N LYS A 169 -23.74 -10.56 0.17
CA LYS A 169 -23.95 -9.11 0.12
C LYS A 169 -22.96 -8.42 1.05
N TYR A 170 -22.15 -7.55 0.49
CA TYR A 170 -21.12 -6.87 1.26
C TYR A 170 -20.87 -5.45 0.71
N HIS A 171 -20.77 -4.44 1.59
CA HIS A 171 -20.63 -3.02 1.26
C HIS A 171 -21.63 -2.52 0.19
N GLY A 172 -22.87 -3.01 0.24
CA GLY A 172 -23.95 -2.59 -0.66
C GLY A 172 -23.95 -3.27 -2.04
N LEU A 173 -22.97 -4.09 -2.33
CA LEU A 173 -22.90 -4.91 -3.55
C LEU A 173 -23.22 -6.37 -3.26
N THR A 174 -23.74 -7.08 -4.26
CA THR A 174 -23.84 -8.55 -4.23
C THR A 174 -22.63 -9.09 -5.00
N TRP A 175 -21.85 -9.92 -4.34
CA TRP A 175 -20.65 -10.55 -4.88
C TRP A 175 -20.91 -12.01 -5.22
N ASN A 176 -20.55 -12.41 -6.43
CA ASN A 176 -20.46 -13.79 -6.87
C ASN A 176 -18.98 -14.17 -6.95
N VAL A 177 -18.57 -15.20 -6.23
CA VAL A 177 -17.16 -15.57 -6.13
C VAL A 177 -16.93 -17.01 -6.48
N TYR A 178 -15.71 -17.31 -6.91
CA TYR A 178 -15.15 -18.64 -6.97
C TYR A 178 -13.98 -18.71 -5.99
N TYR A 179 -13.88 -19.82 -5.27
CA TYR A 179 -12.81 -20.04 -4.31
C TYR A 179 -12.30 -21.48 -4.40
N THR A 180 -11.07 -21.70 -3.97
CA THR A 180 -10.42 -23.01 -3.96
C THR A 180 -9.93 -23.37 -2.56
N GLU A 181 -10.18 -24.62 -2.14
CA GLU A 181 -9.65 -25.17 -0.89
C GLU A 181 -8.22 -25.75 -1.05
N GLU A 182 -7.71 -25.84 -2.30
CA GLU A 182 -6.35 -26.29 -2.57
C GLU A 182 -5.29 -25.33 -1.96
N VAL A 183 -5.67 -24.07 -1.76
CA VAL A 183 -4.88 -23.07 -1.04
C VAL A 183 -5.58 -22.75 0.28
N PRO A 184 -5.06 -23.24 1.43
CA PRO A 184 -5.74 -23.09 2.73
C PRO A 184 -5.56 -21.70 3.34
N ALA A 185 -5.99 -20.68 2.59
CA ALA A 185 -5.91 -19.28 2.98
C ALA A 185 -7.28 -18.65 2.84
N THR A 186 -7.92 -18.30 3.95
CA THR A 186 -9.29 -17.74 4.02
C THR A 186 -9.36 -16.28 3.59
N ILE A 187 -8.69 -15.94 2.50
CA ILE A 187 -8.50 -14.57 2.00
C ILE A 187 -9.02 -14.41 0.58
N GLY A 188 -9.22 -13.15 0.20
CA GLY A 188 -9.58 -12.72 -1.14
C GLY A 188 -9.10 -11.30 -1.43
N PRO A 189 -9.42 -10.77 -2.61
CA PRO A 189 -9.08 -9.43 -3.01
C PRO A 189 -9.90 -8.38 -2.24
N TRP A 190 -9.35 -7.16 -2.14
CA TRP A 190 -10.00 -6.02 -1.50
C TRP A 190 -10.35 -6.33 -0.04
N LYS A 191 -11.62 -6.25 0.37
CA LYS A 191 -12.14 -6.56 1.71
C LYS A 191 -12.80 -7.96 1.76
N LEU A 192 -12.76 -8.76 0.69
CA LEU A 192 -13.41 -10.07 0.61
C LEU A 192 -12.57 -11.15 1.28
N GLY A 193 -13.24 -12.11 1.95
CA GLY A 193 -12.56 -13.22 2.61
C GLY A 193 -13.52 -14.07 3.44
N GLY A 194 -12.98 -14.99 4.25
CA GLY A 194 -13.75 -15.81 5.19
C GLY A 194 -14.39 -17.07 4.61
N LEU A 195 -14.15 -17.41 3.33
CA LEU A 195 -14.42 -18.73 2.77
C LEU A 195 -13.32 -19.74 3.19
N PRO A 196 -13.57 -21.04 3.16
CA PRO A 196 -12.58 -22.05 3.53
C PRO A 196 -11.54 -22.27 2.43
N GLY A 197 -10.87 -21.20 2.00
CA GLY A 197 -9.88 -21.23 0.94
C GLY A 197 -9.67 -19.86 0.29
N LEU A 198 -8.85 -19.84 -0.75
CA LEU A 198 -8.50 -18.65 -1.50
C LEU A 198 -9.62 -18.29 -2.50
N ILE A 199 -10.13 -17.06 -2.44
CA ILE A 199 -11.02 -16.54 -3.48
C ILE A 199 -10.19 -16.32 -4.75
N THR A 200 -10.51 -17.04 -5.82
CA THR A 200 -9.80 -16.98 -7.11
C THR A 200 -10.43 -15.98 -8.07
N LYS A 201 -11.74 -15.75 -7.94
CA LYS A 201 -12.45 -14.74 -8.72
C LYS A 201 -13.58 -14.14 -7.90
N ALA A 202 -13.79 -12.86 -8.03
CA ALA A 202 -14.94 -12.16 -7.43
C ALA A 202 -15.51 -11.18 -8.45
N THR A 203 -16.81 -11.22 -8.70
CA THR A 203 -17.50 -10.32 -9.62
C THR A 203 -18.75 -9.80 -8.94
N ASP A 204 -19.00 -8.50 -8.96
CA ASP A 204 -20.27 -7.97 -8.50
C ASP A 204 -21.42 -8.37 -9.44
N ALA A 205 -22.65 -8.40 -8.92
CA ALA A 205 -23.82 -8.89 -9.67
C ALA A 205 -24.09 -8.10 -10.96
N ASN A 206 -23.64 -6.85 -11.06
CA ASN A 206 -23.78 -6.02 -12.25
C ASN A 206 -22.62 -6.24 -13.25
N GLY A 207 -21.58 -6.98 -12.87
CA GLY A 207 -20.41 -7.24 -13.68
C GLY A 207 -19.54 -6.01 -13.93
N ILE A 208 -19.64 -5.00 -13.06
CA ILE A 208 -18.85 -3.76 -13.12
C ILE A 208 -17.45 -4.02 -12.58
N HIS A 209 -17.38 -4.67 -11.42
CA HIS A 209 -16.13 -4.96 -10.73
C HIS A 209 -15.80 -6.44 -10.82
N THR A 210 -14.61 -6.75 -11.31
CA THR A 210 -14.13 -8.14 -11.39
C THR A 210 -12.70 -8.23 -10.88
N PHE A 211 -12.47 -9.10 -9.93
CA PHE A 211 -11.15 -9.52 -9.48
C PHE A 211 -10.89 -10.95 -9.97
N THR A 212 -9.74 -11.19 -10.55
CA THR A 212 -9.33 -12.54 -11.00
C THR A 212 -7.92 -12.81 -10.51
N LEU A 213 -7.69 -13.95 -9.87
CA LEU A 213 -6.35 -14.37 -9.46
C LEU A 213 -5.46 -14.47 -10.70
N TYR A 214 -4.36 -13.72 -10.67
CA TYR A 214 -3.40 -13.63 -11.76
C TYR A 214 -2.10 -14.38 -11.47
N GLY A 215 -1.68 -14.39 -10.21
CA GLY A 215 -0.45 -15.03 -9.78
C GLY A 215 -0.42 -15.31 -8.29
N PHE A 216 0.49 -16.20 -7.91
CA PHE A 216 0.71 -16.61 -6.53
C PHE A 216 2.21 -16.82 -6.30
N HIS A 217 2.78 -16.05 -5.38
CA HIS A 217 4.19 -16.11 -5.03
C HIS A 217 4.35 -16.66 -3.63
N GLN A 218 5.11 -17.75 -3.48
CA GLN A 218 5.46 -18.33 -2.17
C GLN A 218 6.80 -17.78 -1.73
N GLU A 219 6.76 -16.81 -0.82
CA GLU A 219 7.95 -16.18 -0.25
C GLU A 219 7.60 -15.41 1.02
N ASP A 220 8.56 -15.33 1.92
CA ASP A 220 8.43 -14.55 3.13
C ASP A 220 8.50 -13.06 2.81
N THR A 221 7.41 -12.33 3.06
CA THR A 221 7.35 -10.88 2.82
C THR A 221 6.78 -10.17 4.05
N PRO A 222 7.43 -9.14 4.58
CA PRO A 222 6.92 -8.40 5.72
C PRO A 222 5.64 -7.64 5.36
N ILE A 223 4.65 -7.68 6.24
CA ILE A 223 3.46 -6.84 6.17
C ILE A 223 3.76 -5.56 6.93
N ILE A 224 3.91 -4.47 6.21
CA ILE A 224 4.23 -3.16 6.78
C ILE A 224 2.96 -2.35 6.97
N TYR A 225 2.80 -1.77 8.17
CA TYR A 225 1.76 -0.80 8.50
C TYR A 225 2.39 0.48 9.03
N THR A 226 1.96 1.62 8.51
CA THR A 226 2.40 2.94 8.99
C THR A 226 1.28 3.95 8.87
N LYS A 227 1.23 4.91 9.81
CA LYS A 227 0.28 6.03 9.78
C LYS A 227 0.78 7.23 8.99
N TYR A 228 1.86 7.07 8.27
CA TYR A 228 2.47 8.12 7.44
C TYR A 228 3.12 7.54 6.20
N VAL A 229 3.35 8.39 5.25
CA VAL A 229 4.25 8.12 4.12
C VAL A 229 5.46 9.04 4.21
N THR A 230 6.57 8.62 3.62
CA THR A 230 7.77 9.43 3.52
C THR A 230 7.96 9.87 2.07
N TRP A 231 8.10 11.17 1.87
CA TRP A 231 8.37 11.76 0.57
C TRP A 231 9.82 12.23 0.52
N ILE A 232 10.45 12.08 -0.63
CA ILE A 232 11.76 12.66 -0.89
C ILE A 232 11.51 14.04 -1.49
N VAL A 233 11.91 15.07 -0.77
CA VAL A 233 11.76 16.46 -1.18
C VAL A 233 13.13 17.14 -1.20
N PRO A 234 13.36 18.11 -2.09
CA PRO A 234 14.61 18.87 -2.05
C PRO A 234 14.63 19.82 -0.87
N ASP A 235 15.84 20.03 -0.34
CA ASP A 235 16.09 20.89 0.81
C ASP A 235 16.31 22.37 0.47
N GLY A 236 16.15 22.75 -0.81
CA GLY A 236 16.43 24.09 -1.30
C GLY A 236 17.93 24.43 -1.46
N GLN A 237 18.82 23.50 -1.11
CA GLN A 237 20.27 23.62 -1.23
C GLN A 237 20.87 22.66 -2.28
N GLY A 238 20.02 22.08 -3.13
CA GLY A 238 20.40 21.11 -4.17
C GLY A 238 20.58 19.68 -3.65
N LYS A 239 20.19 19.39 -2.39
CA LYS A 239 20.13 18.05 -1.82
C LYS A 239 18.69 17.62 -1.62
N PHE A 240 18.51 16.32 -1.43
CA PHE A 240 17.20 15.75 -1.12
C PHE A 240 17.12 15.40 0.37
N THR A 241 15.98 15.66 0.97
CA THR A 241 15.63 15.25 2.34
C THR A 241 14.34 14.47 2.32
N THR A 242 13.98 13.84 3.44
CA THR A 242 12.72 13.13 3.58
C THR A 242 11.73 13.96 4.38
N GLN A 243 10.51 14.06 3.90
CA GLN A 243 9.39 14.68 4.60
C GLN A 243 8.36 13.60 4.97
N ARG A 244 7.95 13.59 6.21
CA ARG A 244 6.85 12.76 6.69
C ARG A 244 5.52 13.45 6.41
N VAL A 245 4.57 12.70 5.85
CA VAL A 245 3.18 13.14 5.63
C VAL A 245 2.25 12.13 6.30
N ASP A 246 1.57 12.57 7.34
CA ASP A 246 0.63 11.74 8.08
C ASP A 246 -0.70 11.59 7.31
N TYR A 247 -1.38 10.46 7.48
CA TYR A 247 -2.74 10.29 7.01
C TYR A 247 -3.72 11.12 7.87
N GLN A 248 -4.71 11.72 7.21
CA GLN A 248 -5.83 12.38 7.87
C GLN A 248 -6.84 11.31 8.27
N GLU A 249 -7.09 11.15 9.56
CA GLU A 249 -8.09 10.20 10.06
C GLU A 249 -9.50 10.75 9.82
N MET A 250 -10.38 9.92 9.24
CA MET A 250 -11.77 10.25 8.94
C MET A 250 -12.65 9.02 9.18
N LYS A 251 -13.91 9.23 9.56
CA LYS A 251 -14.89 8.14 9.62
C LYS A 251 -15.12 7.56 8.23
N ALA A 252 -15.24 6.24 8.11
CA ALA A 252 -15.39 5.56 6.82
C ALA A 252 -16.61 6.07 6.03
N SER A 253 -17.78 6.28 6.70
CA SER A 253 -18.98 6.83 6.06
C SER A 253 -18.76 8.24 5.50
N ASP A 254 -18.08 9.10 6.25
CA ASP A 254 -17.85 10.49 5.86
C ASP A 254 -16.86 10.56 4.69
N PHE A 255 -15.82 9.73 4.75
CA PHE A 255 -14.85 9.60 3.65
C PHE A 255 -15.51 9.06 2.38
N LEU A 256 -16.34 8.02 2.49
CA LEU A 256 -17.08 7.46 1.34
C LEU A 256 -17.99 8.49 0.69
N ALA A 257 -18.73 9.26 1.48
CA ALA A 257 -19.57 10.36 0.99
C ALA A 257 -18.73 11.45 0.30
N TYR A 258 -17.59 11.81 0.89
CA TYR A 258 -16.65 12.78 0.33
C TYR A 258 -16.03 12.27 -0.98
N LYS A 259 -15.57 11.03 -1.01
CA LYS A 259 -15.00 10.38 -2.19
C LYS A 259 -16.02 10.33 -3.34
N LYS A 260 -17.25 9.92 -3.08
CA LYS A 260 -18.34 9.94 -4.07
C LYS A 260 -18.62 11.34 -4.62
N LYS A 261 -18.65 12.36 -3.74
CA LYS A 261 -18.83 13.76 -4.15
C LYS A 261 -17.70 14.25 -5.04
N VAL A 262 -16.47 13.92 -4.71
CA VAL A 262 -15.28 14.38 -5.45
C VAL A 262 -15.16 13.62 -6.78
N LEU A 263 -15.18 12.29 -6.76
CA LEU A 263 -14.95 11.46 -7.93
C LEU A 263 -16.21 11.30 -8.82
N GLY A 264 -17.41 11.43 -8.24
CA GLY A 264 -18.68 11.39 -8.97
C GLY A 264 -19.11 12.72 -9.59
N ASN A 265 -18.31 13.78 -9.45
CA ASN A 265 -18.65 15.08 -10.01
C ASN A 265 -18.46 15.06 -11.52
N SER A 266 -19.51 15.44 -12.29
CA SER A 266 -19.45 15.49 -13.75
C SER A 266 -18.41 16.45 -14.31
N ARG A 267 -18.07 17.53 -13.58
CA ARG A 267 -16.91 18.37 -13.89
C ARG A 267 -15.61 17.62 -13.72
N TYR A 268 -15.54 16.76 -12.72
CA TYR A 268 -14.39 15.91 -12.45
C TYR A 268 -14.22 14.85 -13.55
N VAL A 269 -15.31 14.34 -14.12
CA VAL A 269 -15.29 13.37 -15.21
C VAL A 269 -15.01 14.02 -16.59
N LYS A 270 -15.64 15.16 -16.90
CA LYS A 270 -15.55 15.81 -18.22
C LYS A 270 -14.36 16.78 -18.36
N ASN A 271 -14.00 17.46 -17.29
CA ASN A 271 -12.87 18.39 -17.22
C ASN A 271 -12.32 18.38 -15.81
N PRO A 272 -11.87 17.24 -15.32
CA PRO A 272 -11.62 17.02 -13.93
C PRO A 272 -10.28 17.61 -13.59
N THR A 273 -10.31 18.82 -13.10
CA THR A 273 -9.13 19.50 -12.65
C THR A 273 -9.22 19.66 -11.16
N TYR A 274 -8.48 18.86 -10.47
CA TYR A 274 -8.25 19.01 -9.04
C TYR A 274 -6.91 19.70 -8.83
N TYR A 275 -6.95 20.91 -8.29
CA TYR A 275 -5.75 21.70 -8.06
C TYR A 275 -5.31 21.55 -6.62
N ALA A 276 -4.10 21.08 -6.41
CA ALA A 276 -3.49 21.06 -5.11
C ALA A 276 -2.00 21.37 -5.19
N PRO A 277 -1.46 22.09 -4.22
CA PRO A 277 -0.04 22.27 -4.12
C PRO A 277 0.63 20.92 -3.86
N ASP A 278 1.51 20.52 -4.79
CA ASP A 278 2.35 19.34 -4.62
C ASP A 278 3.73 19.80 -4.14
N PRO A 279 4.18 19.32 -2.98
CA PRO A 279 5.53 19.61 -2.52
C PRO A 279 6.61 19.07 -3.47
N MET A 280 6.29 18.08 -4.34
CA MET A 280 7.20 17.53 -5.34
C MET A 280 7.33 18.41 -6.59
N THR A 281 6.37 19.28 -6.88
CA THR A 281 6.33 20.10 -8.11
C THR A 281 6.96 21.49 -7.98
N ALA A 282 7.55 21.80 -6.85
CA ALA A 282 8.39 22.99 -6.68
C ALA A 282 9.55 23.07 -7.72
N PHE A 283 9.70 22.04 -8.58
CA PHE A 283 10.78 21.87 -9.55
C PHE A 283 10.40 22.08 -11.01
N GLY A 284 9.16 22.46 -11.32
CA GLY A 284 8.78 22.84 -12.69
C GLY A 284 8.74 21.69 -13.71
N TYR A 285 8.61 20.45 -13.29
CA TYR A 285 8.39 19.35 -14.20
C TYR A 285 6.92 19.29 -14.61
N VAL A 286 6.67 19.40 -15.91
CA VAL A 286 5.39 19.05 -16.53
C VAL A 286 5.52 17.63 -17.05
N GLU A 287 5.06 16.67 -16.29
CA GLU A 287 4.92 15.30 -16.78
C GLU A 287 3.43 15.01 -16.96
N LYS A 288 3.01 14.81 -18.21
CA LYS A 288 1.68 14.25 -18.50
C LYS A 288 1.82 12.75 -18.43
N SER A 289 1.23 12.14 -17.41
CA SER A 289 1.22 10.71 -17.26
C SER A 289 -0.20 10.18 -17.29
N TYR A 290 -0.40 9.12 -18.07
CA TYR A 290 -1.63 8.34 -18.08
C TYR A 290 -1.42 7.09 -17.26
N ASN A 291 -2.35 6.81 -16.38
CA ASN A 291 -2.38 5.56 -15.65
C ASN A 291 -3.43 4.61 -16.23
N PRO A 292 -3.45 3.32 -15.83
CA PRO A 292 -4.40 2.33 -16.36
C PRO A 292 -5.87 2.67 -16.14
N THR A 293 -6.21 3.52 -15.16
CA THR A 293 -7.58 3.99 -14.92
C THR A 293 -7.91 5.27 -15.69
N GLY A 294 -7.05 5.69 -16.62
CA GLY A 294 -7.25 6.89 -17.41
C GLY A 294 -7.07 8.20 -16.62
N ASN A 295 -6.73 8.14 -15.31
CA ASN A 295 -6.42 9.34 -14.55
C ASN A 295 -5.19 10.01 -15.13
N GLN A 296 -5.29 11.28 -15.43
CA GLN A 296 -4.19 12.09 -15.88
C GLN A 296 -3.68 12.95 -14.73
N VAL A 297 -2.40 12.85 -14.44
CA VAL A 297 -1.71 13.72 -13.49
C VAL A 297 -0.79 14.65 -14.27
N SER A 298 -0.97 15.94 -14.13
CA SER A 298 -0.08 16.94 -14.71
C SER A 298 0.29 17.97 -13.67
N SER A 299 1.48 18.53 -13.80
CA SER A 299 1.99 19.56 -12.90
C SER A 299 2.33 20.82 -13.71
N VAL A 300 1.80 21.95 -13.27
CA VAL A 300 2.09 23.27 -13.85
C VAL A 300 2.37 24.26 -12.73
N ALA A 301 3.53 24.87 -12.76
CA ALA A 301 3.92 25.92 -11.81
C ALA A 301 3.71 25.54 -10.32
N GLY A 302 4.07 24.33 -9.93
CA GLY A 302 3.93 23.87 -8.55
C GLY A 302 2.51 23.45 -8.13
N VAL A 303 1.59 23.38 -9.08
CA VAL A 303 0.21 22.87 -8.88
C VAL A 303 0.05 21.55 -9.60
N VAL A 304 -0.36 20.52 -8.89
CA VAL A 304 -0.70 19.23 -9.48
C VAL A 304 -2.15 19.23 -9.91
N ILE A 305 -2.37 18.83 -11.14
CA ILE A 305 -3.68 18.70 -11.74
C ILE A 305 -3.93 17.21 -11.91
N VAL A 306 -4.92 16.67 -11.22
CA VAL A 306 -5.39 15.30 -11.41
C VAL A 306 -6.65 15.35 -12.25
N SER A 307 -6.64 14.66 -13.38
CA SER A 307 -7.84 14.45 -14.19
C SER A 307 -8.27 12.99 -14.15
N ASN A 308 -9.55 12.75 -13.96
CA ASN A 308 -10.15 11.43 -14.08
C ASN A 308 -11.17 11.44 -15.20
N PRO A 309 -10.79 11.06 -16.44
CA PRO A 309 -11.67 11.07 -17.58
C PRO A 309 -12.75 9.97 -17.54
N HIS A 310 -12.60 8.98 -16.68
CA HIS A 310 -13.55 7.88 -16.56
C HIS A 310 -14.58 8.12 -15.48
N GLN A 311 -15.81 7.64 -15.70
CA GLN A 311 -16.85 7.72 -14.69
C GLN A 311 -16.48 6.88 -13.47
N TYR A 312 -16.53 7.48 -12.29
CA TYR A 312 -16.24 6.76 -11.05
C TYR A 312 -17.30 5.69 -10.75
N GLN A 313 -16.85 4.46 -10.58
CA GLN A 313 -17.64 3.31 -10.15
C GLN A 313 -17.20 2.92 -8.73
N PRO A 314 -18.01 3.18 -7.71
CA PRO A 314 -17.62 2.89 -6.33
C PRO A 314 -17.67 1.39 -6.02
N LEU A 315 -16.63 0.88 -5.37
CA LEU A 315 -16.59 -0.48 -4.78
C LEU A 315 -17.48 -0.60 -3.53
N GLU A 316 -17.89 0.53 -2.96
CA GLU A 316 -18.71 0.61 -1.75
C GLU A 316 -19.90 1.54 -1.97
N LEU A 317 -21.10 1.05 -1.72
CA LEU A 317 -22.33 1.82 -1.85
C LEU A 317 -22.87 2.30 -0.49
N LYS A 318 -22.43 1.66 0.61
CA LYS A 318 -22.83 1.95 1.99
C LYS A 318 -21.63 2.05 2.89
#